data_1561956ac8f6279ac9386460d16eb6aa
#
_entry.id   1561956ac8f6279ac9386460d16eb6aa
#
_cell.length_a   1.000
_cell.length_b   1.000
_cell.length_c   1.000
_cell.angle_alpha   90.00
_cell.angle_beta   90.00
_cell.angle_gamma   90.00
#
_symmetry.space_group_name_H-M   'P 1'
#
loop_
_entity.id
_entity.type
_entity.pdbx_description
1 polymer ?
#
loop_
_entity_poly.entity_id
_entity_poly.type
_entity_poly.pdbx_seq_one_letter_code
_entity_poly.pdbx_strand_id
1 'polypeptide(L)' 'MFTIYSKKGCPYCDKVEHVLQLAELKYVVYELNRDFTKDQFFTKFGYSASFPRIVKDSEIIGGCSETVKYLREQKLV' A
#
# COMPACT_ATOMS: atom_id res chain seq x y z
N MET A 1 7.65 -8.05 -5.04
CA MET A 1 6.67 -8.21 -3.96
C MET A 1 6.10 -6.85 -3.58
N PHE A 2 4.81 -6.81 -3.30
CA PHE A 2 4.15 -5.56 -2.88
C PHE A 2 4.31 -5.37 -1.38
N THR A 3 4.45 -4.11 -0.96
CA THR A 3 4.45 -3.73 0.45
C THR A 3 3.34 -2.71 0.67
N ILE A 4 2.48 -2.97 1.65
CA ILE A 4 1.38 -2.08 2.01
C ILE A 4 1.74 -1.39 3.33
N TYR A 5 1.80 -0.07 3.32
CA TYR A 5 1.94 0.73 4.54
C TYR A 5 0.54 1.13 4.98
N SER A 6 0.10 0.57 6.10
CA SER A 6 -1.29 0.58 6.54
C SER A 6 -1.43 1.14 7.94
N LYS A 7 -2.66 1.40 8.36
CA LYS A 7 -2.99 1.78 9.75
C LYS A 7 -4.31 1.13 10.14
N LYS A 8 -4.55 1.01 11.44
CA LYS A 8 -5.82 0.48 11.95
C LYS A 8 -6.98 1.38 11.56
N GLY A 9 -8.13 0.79 11.29
CA GLY A 9 -9.35 1.53 10.96
C GLY A 9 -9.31 2.22 9.61
N CYS A 10 -8.56 1.69 8.66
CA CYS A 10 -8.40 2.25 7.33
C CYS A 10 -9.10 1.36 6.30
N PRO A 11 -10.31 1.74 5.84
CA PRO A 11 -11.05 0.90 4.87
C PRO A 11 -10.30 0.68 3.56
N TYR A 12 -9.62 1.71 3.06
CA TYR A 12 -8.85 1.59 1.81
C TYR A 12 -7.62 0.70 1.96
N CYS A 13 -7.04 0.65 3.17
CA CYS A 13 -5.96 -0.29 3.45
C CYS A 13 -6.46 -1.73 3.33
N ASP A 14 -7.61 -2.02 3.90
CA ASP A 14 -8.24 -3.33 3.82
C ASP A 14 -8.62 -3.66 2.38
N LYS A 15 -9.14 -2.68 1.66
CA LYS A 15 -9.57 -2.86 0.27
C LYS A 15 -8.40 -3.24 -0.63
N VAL A 16 -7.28 -2.53 -0.53
CA VAL A 16 -6.12 -2.82 -1.39
C VAL A 16 -5.50 -4.17 -1.05
N GLU A 17 -5.48 -4.52 0.24
CA GLU A 17 -5.00 -5.84 0.66
C GLU A 17 -5.87 -6.94 0.04
N HIS A 18 -7.19 -6.76 0.09
CA HIS A 18 -8.14 -7.72 -0.48
C HIS A 18 -7.94 -7.87 -2.00
N VAL A 19 -7.73 -6.76 -2.69
CA VAL A 19 -7.47 -6.78 -4.15
C VAL A 19 -6.21 -7.60 -4.46
N LEU A 20 -5.13 -7.40 -3.68
CA LEU A 20 -3.90 -8.15 -3.88
C LEU A 20 -4.10 -9.64 -3.59
N GLN A 21 -4.91 -9.97 -2.58
CA GLN A 21 -5.27 -11.37 -2.29
C GLN A 21 -6.01 -12.02 -3.45
N LEU A 22 -7.01 -11.32 -3.99
CA LEU A 22 -7.81 -11.84 -5.11
C LEU A 22 -6.96 -12.02 -6.36
N ALA A 23 -5.97 -11.17 -6.57
CA ALA A 23 -5.05 -11.27 -7.69
C ALA A 23 -3.95 -12.31 -7.46
N GLU A 24 -3.93 -12.95 -6.29
CA GLU A 24 -2.94 -13.96 -5.90
C GLU A 24 -1.51 -13.44 -5.96
N LEU A 25 -1.33 -12.16 -5.63
CA LEU A 25 -0.03 -11.51 -5.63
C LEU A 25 0.58 -11.56 -4.23
N LYS A 26 1.89 -11.73 -4.15
CA LYS A 26 2.60 -11.74 -2.88
C LYS A 26 2.72 -10.31 -2.35
N TYR A 27 2.45 -10.14 -1.06
CA TYR A 27 2.56 -8.83 -0.41
C TYR A 27 2.89 -9.00 1.06
N VAL A 28 3.36 -7.91 1.66
CA VAL A 28 3.57 -7.81 3.11
C VAL A 28 2.88 -6.53 3.58
N VAL A 29 2.33 -6.56 4.80
CA VAL A 29 1.67 -5.41 5.41
C VAL A 29 2.49 -4.90 6.58
N TYR A 30 2.86 -3.62 6.53
CA TYR A 30 3.43 -2.90 7.66
C TYR A 30 2.38 -1.98 8.23
N GLU A 31 2.22 -2.01 9.55
CA GLU A 31 1.19 -1.25 10.24
C GLU A 31 1.80 -0.13 11.07
N LEU A 32 1.18 1.05 10.99
CA LEU A 32 1.57 2.22 11.77
C LEU A 32 1.61 1.90 13.25
N ASN A 33 2.68 2.31 13.92
CA ASN A 33 2.95 2.12 15.35
C ASN A 33 3.22 0.67 15.76
N ARG A 34 3.14 -0.28 14.84
CA ARG A 34 3.62 -1.64 15.03
C ARG A 34 4.96 -1.84 14.33
N ASP A 35 5.04 -1.41 13.06
CA ASP A 35 6.19 -1.66 12.20
C ASP A 35 6.92 -0.39 11.78
N PHE A 36 6.27 0.77 11.89
CA PHE A 36 6.87 2.06 11.55
C PHE A 36 6.15 3.19 12.30
N THR A 37 6.78 4.37 12.38
CA THR A 37 6.21 5.56 13.01
C THR A 37 5.70 6.53 11.94
N LYS A 38 4.88 7.51 12.36
CA LYS A 38 4.44 8.59 11.47
C LYS A 38 5.64 9.34 10.87
N ASP A 39 6.66 9.62 11.68
CA ASP A 39 7.83 10.34 11.20
C ASP A 39 8.53 9.55 10.10
N GLN A 40 8.70 8.25 10.27
CA GLN A 40 9.29 7.39 9.25
C GLN A 40 8.46 7.39 7.98
N PHE A 41 7.13 7.32 8.12
CA PHE A 41 6.21 7.32 7.00
C PHE A 41 6.32 8.62 6.20
N PHE A 42 6.23 9.77 6.88
CA PHE A 42 6.27 11.07 6.20
C PHE A 42 7.64 11.38 5.63
N THR A 43 8.72 10.90 6.27
CA THR A 43 10.06 11.04 5.71
C THR A 43 10.18 10.28 4.39
N LYS A 44 9.55 9.10 4.30
CA LYS A 44 9.63 8.26 3.10
C LYS A 44 8.71 8.74 1.99
N PHE A 45 7.49 9.15 2.33
CA PHE A 45 6.43 9.42 1.36
C PHE A 45 6.02 10.88 1.24
N GLY A 46 6.49 11.75 2.13
CA GLY A 46 6.14 13.18 2.15
C GLY A 46 4.98 13.47 3.09
N TYR A 47 4.89 14.72 3.54
CA TYR A 47 3.91 15.14 4.54
C TYR A 47 2.47 15.13 4.04
N SER A 48 2.27 15.17 2.72
CA SER A 48 0.93 15.11 2.13
C SER A 48 0.47 13.69 1.87
N ALA A 49 1.29 12.70 2.17
CA ALA A 49 0.94 11.31 1.93
C ALA A 49 -0.18 10.84 2.85
N SER A 50 -1.04 9.98 2.33
CA SER A 50 -2.13 9.37 3.09
C SER A 50 -2.02 7.86 3.04
N PHE A 51 -2.78 7.18 3.89
CA PHE A 51 -2.84 5.73 3.91
C PHE A 51 -3.93 5.22 2.98
N PRO A 52 -3.74 4.06 2.34
CA PRO A 52 -2.50 3.27 2.35
C PRO A 52 -1.46 3.83 1.38
N ARG A 53 -0.21 3.39 1.54
CA ARG A 53 0.85 3.58 0.53
C ARG A 53 1.36 2.22 0.12
N ILE A 54 1.47 2.02 -1.16
CA ILE A 54 1.85 0.73 -1.73
C ILE A 54 3.15 0.90 -2.51
N VAL A 55 4.09 0.01 -2.25
CA VAL A 55 5.38 -0.04 -2.92
C VAL A 55 5.51 -1.41 -3.56
N LYS A 56 5.96 -1.45 -4.81
CA LYS A 56 6.32 -2.70 -5.46
C LYS A 56 7.83 -2.73 -5.61
N ASP A 57 8.48 -3.63 -4.91
CA ASP A 57 9.94 -3.71 -4.78
C ASP A 57 10.48 -2.36 -4.29
N SER A 58 11.09 -1.53 -5.13
CA SER A 58 11.56 -0.20 -4.75
C SER A 58 10.75 0.93 -5.37
N GLU A 59 9.68 0.62 -6.11
CA GLU A 59 8.85 1.61 -6.79
C GLU A 59 7.63 1.97 -5.98
N ILE A 60 7.43 3.26 -5.70
CA ILE A 60 6.24 3.73 -5.01
C ILE A 60 5.09 3.79 -6.02
N ILE A 61 4.07 2.96 -5.82
CA ILE A 61 2.90 2.92 -6.70
C ILE A 61 1.93 4.04 -6.34
N GLY A 62 1.68 4.25 -5.04
CA GLY A 62 0.73 5.25 -4.56
C GLY A 62 -0.23 4.67 -3.55
N GLY A 63 -1.47 5.14 -3.57
CA GLY A 63 -2.53 4.68 -2.68
C GLY A 63 -3.35 3.55 -3.29
N CYS A 64 -4.55 3.34 -2.75
CA CYS A 64 -5.44 2.27 -3.20
C CYS A 64 -5.83 2.45 -4.67
N SER A 65 -6.30 3.63 -5.06
CA SER A 65 -6.75 3.90 -6.43
C SER A 65 -5.64 3.70 -7.44
N GLU A 66 -4.46 4.25 -7.15
CA GLU A 66 -3.29 4.14 -8.02
C GLU A 66 -2.86 2.69 -8.16
N THR A 67 -2.95 1.92 -7.09
CA THR A 67 -2.57 0.50 -7.12
C THR A 67 -3.54 -0.30 -7.97
N VAL A 68 -4.84 -0.09 -7.83
CA VAL A 68 -5.84 -0.76 -8.64
C VAL A 68 -5.64 -0.45 -10.12
N LYS A 69 -5.38 0.82 -10.44
CA LYS A 69 -5.10 1.25 -11.81
C LYS A 69 -3.84 0.56 -12.34
N TYR A 70 -2.78 0.53 -11.53
CA TYR A 70 -1.52 -0.13 -11.90
C TYR A 70 -1.75 -1.60 -12.24
N LEU A 71 -2.51 -2.32 -11.38
CA LEU A 71 -2.78 -3.74 -11.60
C LEU A 71 -3.58 -3.97 -12.87
N ARG A 72 -4.54 -3.11 -13.18
CA ARG A 72 -5.31 -3.17 -14.43
C ARG A 72 -4.43 -2.94 -15.65
N GLU A 73 -3.56 -1.95 -15.59
CA GLU A 73 -2.63 -1.63 -16.70
C GLU A 73 -1.65 -2.77 -16.94
N GLN A 74 -1.25 -3.48 -15.88
CA GLN A 74 -0.38 -4.64 -15.97
C GLN A 74 -1.15 -5.93 -16.25
N LYS A 75 -2.47 -5.84 -16.36
CA LYS A 75 -3.36 -6.99 -16.57
C LYS A 75 -3.21 -8.07 -15.50
N LEU A 76 -3.02 -7.62 -14.24
CA LEU A 76 -2.90 -8.52 -13.10
C LEU A 76 -4.22 -8.74 -12.37
N VAL A 77 -5.23 -7.96 -12.69
CA VAL A 77 -6.60 -8.10 -12.16
C VAL A 77 -7.61 -7.96 -13.28
#